data_1ce12f2ae0b5988a84dc625c16c0cc47
#
_entry.id   1ce12f2ae0b5988a84dc625c16c0cc47
#
_cell.length_a   1.000
_cell.length_b   1.000
_cell.length_c   1.000
_cell.angle_alpha   90.00
_cell.angle_beta   90.00
_cell.angle_gamma   90.00
#
_symmetry.space_group_name_H-M   'P 1'
#
loop_
_entity.id
_entity.type
_entity.pdbx_description
1 polymer ?
#
loop_
_entity_poly.entity_id
_entity_poly.type
_entity_poly.pdbx_seq_one_letter_code
_entity_poly.pdbx_strand_id
1 'polypeptide(L)'
;MSIKDFADKFVQAENLAWQKGDFSALEKLEDINVLYHTPPLPDQVGREAHKQYILGTRLAVSNLHQDWKYLAGDGNVFAMSYKMSALWTGPIPGMPPPTGKEIGSEFLFVFLLKDGKIVNAWAQGAMTGLT
;
A
#
# COMPACT_ATOMS: atom_id res chain seq x y z
N MET A 1 9.75 -19.78 7.15
CA MET A 1 8.53 -18.93 7.20
C MET A 1 7.71 -19.17 5.95
N SER A 2 6.43 -19.45 6.09
CA SER A 2 5.55 -19.64 4.94
C SER A 2 5.27 -18.28 4.27
N ILE A 3 4.79 -18.33 3.02
CA ILE A 3 4.41 -17.10 2.31
C ILE A 3 3.24 -16.41 3.01
N LYS A 4 2.33 -17.16 3.63
CA LYS A 4 1.24 -16.59 4.42
C LYS A 4 1.77 -15.87 5.65
N ASP A 5 2.76 -16.44 6.35
CA ASP A 5 3.38 -15.76 7.50
C ASP A 5 4.05 -14.45 7.07
N PHE A 6 4.70 -14.45 5.91
CA PHE A 6 5.25 -13.22 5.35
C PHE A 6 4.15 -12.18 5.09
N ALA A 7 3.03 -12.62 4.48
CA ALA A 7 1.89 -11.73 4.22
C ALA A 7 1.31 -11.15 5.52
N ASP A 8 1.21 -11.95 6.58
CA ASP A 8 0.73 -11.48 7.88
C ASP A 8 1.68 -10.42 8.47
N LYS A 9 2.99 -10.62 8.35
CA LYS A 9 3.99 -9.63 8.78
C LYS A 9 3.91 -8.35 7.95
N PHE A 10 3.68 -8.48 6.64
CA PHE A 10 3.49 -7.34 5.75
C PHE A 10 2.30 -6.48 6.19
N VAL A 11 1.16 -7.10 6.50
CA VAL A 11 -0.03 -6.38 6.97
C VAL A 11 0.27 -5.62 8.26
N GLN A 12 0.95 -6.24 9.22
CA GLN A 12 1.33 -5.57 10.46
C GLN A 12 2.27 -4.39 10.20
N ALA A 13 3.24 -4.56 9.30
CA ALA A 13 4.18 -3.50 8.93
C ALA A 13 3.49 -2.34 8.22
N GLU A 14 2.58 -2.62 7.29
CA GLU A 14 1.77 -1.61 6.61
C GLU A 14 0.90 -0.83 7.61
N ASN A 15 0.27 -1.53 8.54
CA ASN A 15 -0.55 -0.87 9.56
C ASN A 15 0.28 0.09 10.42
N LEU A 16 1.49 -0.29 10.82
CA LEU A 16 2.39 0.59 11.57
C LEU A 16 2.79 1.82 10.75
N ALA A 17 3.12 1.61 9.46
CA ALA A 17 3.50 2.70 8.58
C ALA A 17 2.35 3.70 8.37
N TRP A 18 1.17 3.21 8.04
CA TRP A 18 0.01 4.05 7.76
C TRP A 18 -0.59 4.69 9.01
N GLN A 19 -0.71 3.96 10.12
CA GLN A 19 -1.38 4.47 11.32
C GLN A 19 -0.44 5.30 12.21
N LYS A 20 0.85 4.97 12.23
CA LYS A 20 1.81 5.59 13.17
C LYS A 20 2.98 6.28 12.50
N GLY A 21 3.17 6.11 11.18
CA GLY A 21 4.36 6.61 10.49
C GLY A 21 5.64 5.89 10.89
N ASP A 22 5.51 4.67 11.40
CA ASP A 22 6.66 3.83 11.77
C ASP A 22 6.97 2.85 10.63
N PHE A 23 8.10 3.03 9.98
CA PHE A 23 8.53 2.26 8.80
C PHE A 23 9.53 1.17 9.11
N SER A 24 9.94 1.01 10.37
CA SER A 24 11.02 0.09 10.73
C SER A 24 10.74 -1.37 10.34
N ALA A 25 9.50 -1.82 10.51
CA ALA A 25 9.10 -3.17 10.12
C ALA A 25 8.99 -3.32 8.60
N LEU A 26 8.39 -2.34 7.93
CA LEU A 26 8.19 -2.39 6.48
C LEU A 26 9.53 -2.37 5.72
N GLU A 27 10.48 -1.58 6.18
CA GLU A 27 11.81 -1.51 5.59
C GLU A 27 12.55 -2.84 5.62
N LYS A 28 12.25 -3.71 6.58
CA LYS A 28 12.83 -5.07 6.66
C LYS A 28 12.23 -6.03 5.64
N LEU A 29 11.02 -5.74 5.15
CA LEU A 29 10.28 -6.61 4.25
C LEU A 29 10.38 -6.18 2.79
N GLU A 30 10.84 -4.97 2.52
CA GLU A 30 10.95 -4.42 1.18
C GLU A 30 12.41 -4.36 0.72
N ASP A 31 12.66 -4.74 -0.54
CA ASP A 31 13.93 -4.45 -1.19
C ASP A 31 14.10 -2.94 -1.34
N ILE A 32 15.34 -2.44 -1.29
CA ILE A 32 15.60 -1.01 -1.44
C ILE A 32 15.13 -0.47 -2.80
N ASN A 33 15.09 -1.32 -3.81
CA ASN A 33 14.66 -0.99 -5.18
C ASN A 33 13.24 -1.49 -5.48
N VAL A 34 12.41 -1.76 -4.48
CA VAL A 34 11.04 -2.24 -4.66
C VAL A 34 10.25 -1.34 -5.60
N LEU A 35 9.40 -1.95 -6.44
CA LEU A 35 8.52 -1.25 -7.35
C LEU A 35 7.06 -1.51 -6.98
N TYR A 36 6.30 -0.44 -6.80
CA TYR A 36 4.85 -0.50 -6.58
C TYR A 36 4.13 0.08 -7.79
N HIS A 37 3.29 -0.73 -8.42
CA HIS A 37 2.47 -0.35 -9.57
C HIS A 37 1.01 -0.30 -9.13
N THR A 38 0.52 0.89 -8.81
CA THR A 38 -0.83 1.07 -8.25
C THR A 38 -1.62 2.12 -9.04
N PRO A 39 -1.99 1.83 -10.32
CA PRO A 39 -2.81 2.77 -11.10
C PRO A 39 -4.09 3.15 -10.35
N PRO A 40 -4.60 4.37 -10.47
CA PRO A 40 -4.15 5.44 -11.37
C PRO A 40 -2.98 6.28 -10.85
N LEU A 41 -2.40 5.91 -9.72
CA LEU A 41 -1.25 6.60 -9.15
C LEU A 41 0.00 6.34 -9.98
N PRO A 42 0.98 7.27 -10.00
CA PRO A 42 2.29 7.01 -10.59
C PRO A 42 2.97 5.84 -9.90
N ASP A 43 3.82 5.10 -10.64
CA ASP A 43 4.64 4.06 -10.04
C ASP A 43 5.53 4.64 -8.95
N GLN A 44 5.66 3.89 -7.85
CA GLN A 44 6.59 4.22 -6.79
C GLN A 44 7.84 3.39 -6.98
N VAL A 45 8.92 4.04 -7.37
CA VAL A 45 10.19 3.41 -7.71
C VAL A 45 11.14 3.54 -6.53
N GLY A 46 11.37 2.42 -5.84
CA GLY A 46 12.24 2.36 -4.68
C GLY A 46 11.48 2.48 -3.35
N ARG A 47 12.11 1.93 -2.31
CA ARG A 47 11.55 1.92 -0.96
C ARG A 47 11.30 3.33 -0.42
N GLU A 48 12.19 4.26 -0.72
CA GLU A 48 12.04 5.65 -0.27
C GLU A 48 10.84 6.33 -0.92
N ALA A 49 10.60 6.08 -2.21
CA ALA A 49 9.41 6.62 -2.89
C ALA A 49 8.11 6.09 -2.28
N HIS A 50 8.06 4.81 -1.94
CA HIS A 50 6.90 4.21 -1.26
C HIS A 50 6.69 4.85 0.11
N LYS A 51 7.76 5.04 0.87
CA LYS A 51 7.70 5.72 2.17
C LYS A 51 7.17 7.15 2.04
N GLN A 52 7.67 7.91 1.10
CA GLN A 52 7.21 9.29 0.87
C GLN A 52 5.75 9.35 0.44
N TYR A 53 5.32 8.40 -0.38
CA TYR A 53 3.91 8.28 -0.74
C TYR A 53 3.03 8.08 0.49
N ILE A 54 3.39 7.16 1.38
CA ILE A 54 2.64 6.90 2.62
C ILE A 54 2.64 8.14 3.51
N LEU A 55 3.79 8.78 3.73
CA LEU A 55 3.88 9.98 4.56
C LEU A 55 3.02 11.12 4.00
N GLY A 56 3.10 11.36 2.71
CA GLY A 56 2.29 12.40 2.06
C GLY A 56 0.80 12.12 2.12
N THR A 57 0.40 10.87 1.91
CA THR A 57 -1.02 10.49 1.98
C THR A 57 -1.56 10.58 3.40
N ARG A 58 -0.77 10.23 4.41
CA ARG A 58 -1.18 10.40 5.82
C ARG A 58 -1.53 11.85 6.15
N LEU A 59 -0.81 12.82 5.57
CA LEU A 59 -1.10 14.24 5.75
C LEU A 59 -2.34 14.70 4.98
N ALA A 60 -2.70 13.98 3.91
CA ALA A 60 -3.78 14.36 3.01
C ALA A 60 -5.14 13.82 3.43
N VAL A 61 -5.17 12.81 4.30
CA VAL A 61 -6.40 12.13 4.70
C VAL A 61 -6.53 12.07 6.23
N SER A 62 -7.77 11.92 6.68
CA SER A 62 -8.09 11.66 8.07
C SER A 62 -9.08 10.50 8.15
N ASN A 63 -9.25 9.94 9.34
CA ASN A 63 -10.18 8.82 9.59
C ASN A 63 -9.91 7.64 8.64
N LEU A 64 -8.64 7.28 8.52
CA LEU A 64 -8.20 6.22 7.62
C LEU A 64 -8.55 4.85 8.17
N HIS A 65 -9.27 4.06 7.35
CA HIS A 65 -9.59 2.66 7.61
C HIS A 65 -9.02 1.81 6.49
N GLN A 66 -8.32 0.73 6.83
CA GLN A 66 -7.69 -0.19 5.88
C GLN A 66 -8.04 -1.63 6.26
N ASP A 67 -8.32 -2.45 5.26
CA ASP A 67 -8.61 -3.86 5.44
C ASP A 67 -7.86 -4.69 4.39
N TRP A 68 -6.90 -5.47 4.85
CA TRP A 68 -6.11 -6.40 4.04
C TRP A 68 -6.60 -7.82 4.26
N LYS A 69 -6.80 -8.57 3.18
CA LYS A 69 -7.13 -10.00 3.25
C LYS A 69 -6.18 -10.82 2.40
N TYR A 70 -5.57 -11.83 3.00
CA TYR A 70 -4.78 -12.81 2.27
C TYR A 70 -5.71 -13.68 1.43
N LEU A 71 -5.43 -13.81 0.14
CA LEU A 71 -6.24 -14.62 -0.79
C LEU A 71 -5.57 -15.94 -1.13
N ALA A 72 -4.30 -15.90 -1.53
CA ALA A 72 -3.55 -17.06 -1.96
C ALA A 72 -2.07 -16.74 -2.03
N GLY A 73 -1.23 -17.76 -2.00
CA GLY A 73 0.19 -17.60 -2.22
C GLY A 73 0.88 -18.94 -2.42
N ASP A 74 2.02 -18.89 -3.11
CA ASP A 74 2.86 -20.06 -3.34
C ASP A 74 4.28 -19.60 -3.67
N GLY A 75 5.27 -20.24 -3.07
CA GLY A 75 6.67 -19.90 -3.31
C GLY A 75 6.99 -18.45 -2.91
N ASN A 76 7.27 -17.62 -3.90
CA ASN A 76 7.66 -16.23 -3.73
C ASN A 76 6.57 -15.23 -4.14
N VAL A 77 5.34 -15.70 -4.34
CA VAL A 77 4.24 -14.87 -4.80
C VAL A 77 3.07 -14.99 -3.84
N PHE A 78 2.44 -13.86 -3.50
CA PHE A 78 1.17 -13.90 -2.78
C PHE A 78 0.24 -12.80 -3.28
N ALA A 79 -1.06 -13.05 -3.12
CA ALA A 79 -2.12 -12.15 -3.53
C ALA A 79 -2.97 -11.76 -2.33
N MET A 80 -3.38 -10.48 -2.30
CA MET A 80 -4.22 -9.92 -1.24
C MET A 80 -5.30 -9.03 -1.83
N SER A 81 -6.44 -8.97 -1.17
CA SER A 81 -7.40 -7.91 -1.40
C SER A 81 -7.17 -6.79 -0.40
N TYR A 82 -7.47 -5.56 -0.81
CA TYR A 82 -7.29 -4.36 -0.02
C TYR A 82 -8.48 -3.44 -0.18
N LYS A 83 -9.02 -2.96 0.92
CA LYS A 83 -10.04 -1.91 0.96
C LYS A 83 -9.56 -0.77 1.83
N MET A 84 -9.86 0.45 1.40
CA MET A 84 -9.53 1.64 2.16
C MET A 84 -10.69 2.63 2.09
N SER A 85 -10.92 3.34 3.19
CA SER A 85 -11.76 4.53 3.22
C SER A 85 -11.09 5.60 4.06
N ALA A 86 -11.25 6.86 3.68
CA ALA A 86 -10.69 7.99 4.40
C ALA A 86 -11.39 9.28 3.98
N LEU A 87 -11.31 10.30 4.82
CA LEU A 87 -11.73 11.66 4.45
C LEU A 87 -10.56 12.35 3.76
N TRP A 88 -10.78 12.84 2.54
CA TRP A 88 -9.72 13.40 1.69
C TRP A 88 -9.74 14.91 1.69
N THR A 89 -8.78 15.54 2.38
CA THR A 89 -8.75 17.00 2.58
C THR A 89 -7.48 17.67 2.07
N GLY A 90 -6.43 16.92 1.79
CA GLY A 90 -5.15 17.46 1.33
C GLY A 90 -4.68 16.88 0.01
N PRO A 91 -3.63 17.46 -0.61
CA PRO A 91 -3.15 17.01 -1.90
C PRO A 91 -2.43 15.64 -1.79
N ILE A 92 -2.71 14.77 -2.77
CA ILE A 92 -1.98 13.51 -2.98
C ILE A 92 -1.32 13.62 -4.36
N PRO A 93 0.01 13.42 -4.47
CA PRO A 93 0.71 13.50 -5.76
C PRO A 93 0.10 12.54 -6.79
N GLY A 94 -0.10 13.01 -8.02
CA GLY A 94 -0.68 12.22 -9.09
C GLY A 94 -2.20 12.11 -9.07
N MET A 95 -2.87 12.74 -8.09
CA MET A 95 -4.33 12.73 -7.93
C MET A 95 -4.93 14.10 -8.29
N PRO A 96 -6.24 14.14 -8.66
CA PRO A 96 -6.93 15.41 -8.79
C PRO A 96 -6.98 16.18 -7.46
N PRO A 97 -7.41 17.45 -7.46
CA PRO A 97 -7.55 18.22 -6.21
C PRO A 97 -8.46 17.51 -5.20
N PRO A 98 -8.19 17.66 -3.89
CA PRO A 98 -9.00 17.01 -2.87
C PRO A 98 -10.45 17.52 -2.90
N THR A 99 -11.39 16.59 -2.64
CA THR A 99 -12.83 16.91 -2.71
C THR A 99 -13.40 17.31 -1.35
N GLY A 100 -12.68 17.08 -0.26
CA GLY A 100 -13.21 17.25 1.10
C GLY A 100 -14.18 16.15 1.51
N LYS A 101 -14.35 15.13 0.68
CA LYS A 101 -15.30 14.02 0.89
C LYS A 101 -14.57 12.74 1.23
N GLU A 102 -15.34 11.69 1.56
CA GLU A 102 -14.79 10.36 1.72
C GLU A 102 -14.30 9.81 0.38
N ILE A 103 -13.09 9.28 0.38
CA ILE A 103 -12.58 8.45 -0.71
C ILE A 103 -12.55 7.00 -0.27
N GLY A 104 -12.64 6.12 -1.25
CA GLY A 104 -12.49 4.70 -1.03
C GLY A 104 -11.64 4.07 -2.13
N SER A 105 -11.08 2.91 -1.82
CA SER A 105 -10.42 2.08 -2.82
C SER A 105 -10.68 0.62 -2.57
N GLU A 106 -10.74 -0.15 -3.65
CA GLU A 106 -10.75 -1.61 -3.62
C GLU A 106 -9.76 -2.09 -4.65
N PHE A 107 -8.73 -2.80 -4.20
CA PHE A 107 -7.65 -3.28 -5.05
C PHE A 107 -7.36 -4.75 -4.80
N LEU A 108 -6.91 -5.42 -5.85
CA LEU A 108 -6.22 -6.70 -5.74
C LEU A 108 -4.72 -6.44 -5.92
N PHE A 109 -3.93 -6.93 -4.99
CA PHE A 109 -2.48 -6.83 -5.02
C PHE A 109 -1.86 -8.18 -5.27
N VAL A 110 -0.82 -8.21 -6.09
CA VAL A 110 0.07 -9.36 -6.24
C VAL A 110 1.48 -8.90 -5.88
N PHE A 111 2.13 -9.63 -5.00
CA PHE A 111 3.48 -9.33 -4.51
C PHE A 111 4.45 -10.42 -4.95
N LEU A 112 5.60 -10.00 -5.44
CA LEU A 112 6.70 -10.90 -5.79
C LEU A 112 7.87 -10.66 -4.83
N LEU A 113 8.37 -11.75 -4.24
CA LEU A 113 9.53 -11.73 -3.37
C LEU A 113 10.78 -12.23 -4.07
N LYS A 114 11.93 -11.68 -3.69
CA LYS A 114 13.23 -12.20 -4.03
C LYS A 114 14.12 -12.06 -2.80
N ASP A 115 14.83 -13.13 -2.44
CA ASP A 115 15.71 -13.16 -1.26
C ASP A 115 14.98 -12.71 0.02
N GLY A 116 13.72 -13.12 0.17
CA GLY A 116 12.93 -12.84 1.37
C GLY A 116 12.39 -11.42 1.48
N LYS A 117 12.45 -10.63 0.41
CA LYS A 117 11.96 -9.25 0.39
C LYS A 117 11.08 -9.00 -0.83
N ILE A 118 10.10 -8.10 -0.67
CA ILE A 118 9.25 -7.68 -1.78
C ILE A 118 10.09 -6.89 -2.79
N VAL A 119 10.09 -7.30 -4.04
CA VAL A 119 10.75 -6.58 -5.14
C VAL A 119 9.76 -5.92 -6.09
N ASN A 120 8.54 -6.46 -6.21
CA ASN A 120 7.48 -5.90 -7.03
C ASN A 120 6.13 -6.10 -6.37
N ALA A 121 5.27 -5.12 -6.54
CA ALA A 121 3.86 -5.20 -6.18
C ALA A 121 3.02 -4.58 -7.30
N TRP A 122 2.00 -5.31 -7.74
CA TRP A 122 1.05 -4.84 -8.74
C TRP A 122 -0.33 -4.78 -8.11
N ALA A 123 -1.06 -3.70 -8.42
CA ALA A 123 -2.43 -3.56 -7.96
C ALA A 123 -3.35 -3.22 -9.12
N GLN A 124 -4.54 -3.80 -9.11
CA GLN A 124 -5.63 -3.45 -10.01
C GLN A 124 -6.89 -3.25 -9.19
N GLY A 125 -7.64 -2.23 -9.52
CA GLY A 125 -8.86 -1.93 -8.79
C GLY A 125 -9.45 -0.58 -9.16
N ALA A 126 -10.25 -0.04 -8.26
CA ALA A 126 -10.96 1.21 -8.48
C ALA A 126 -10.93 2.08 -7.23
N MET A 127 -11.00 3.39 -7.47
CA MET A 127 -11.17 4.39 -6.41
C MET A 127 -12.49 5.11 -6.59
N THR A 128 -13.09 5.52 -5.47
CA THR A 128 -14.33 6.31 -5.41
C THR A 128 -14.11 7.60 -4.65
N GLY A 129 -14.97 8.60 -4.87
CA GLY A 129 -14.90 9.85 -4.16
C GLY A 129 -13.89 10.85 -4.72
N LEU A 130 -13.44 10.65 -5.97
CA LEU A 130 -12.45 11.52 -6.62
C LEU A 130 -13.07 12.78 -7.21
N THR A 131 -14.40 12.81 -7.32
CA THR A 131 -15.14 13.95 -7.87
C THR A 131 -16.25 14.43 -6.96
#